data_43fd42ff76e3d7065e710aa4ddc77d0a
#
_entry.id   43fd42ff76e3d7065e710aa4ddc77d0a
#
_cell.length_a   1.000
_cell.length_b   1.000
_cell.length_c   1.000
_cell.angle_alpha   90.00
_cell.angle_beta   90.00
_cell.angle_gamma   90.00
#
_symmetry.space_group_name_H-M   'P 1'
#
loop_
_entity.id
_entity.type
_entity.pdbx_description
1 polymer ?
#
loop_
_entity_poly.entity_id
_entity_poly.type
_entity_poly.pdbx_seq_one_letter_code
_entity_poly.pdbx_strand_id
1 'polypeptide(L)'
;MGISACDQRVAESTPPAPAPKAVEQPVAESASPTPPPAQAAEVAVTYRRPPFSWDTVPIYQMFGDGKRLLTDAELSIVAASSDFICLEKTHGLKKMRCTKLAAKREIERFKKIDPKMFCLFYFNSAYAFSFSKDTQVFGAEVVEEPFRSFLLSDPKTGEPKLRGIARMYDVLNPKFRTWWAATVGKGVRATGADGVFVDQMHGNVFSRRKQQKEVDAAQAEMMRMAKKAIGPEKILLLNGADSPELFEIGDAFMFEHPSARFITKEAIVKEWDDMKKIAAAGKISVWRIGVNKEPKAAKLVSEADLEKFSRERLSYYLAAFLIGAQPYSYFQYGWGWTLQDGALVEYPEFSKPLGAPKAEATRPDPAAWIFTREFEKASVRVDLAAGQGEIHWH
;
A
#
# COMPACT_ATOMS: atom_id res chain seq x y z
N MET A 1 27.75 25.94 35.79
CA MET A 1 28.75 26.96 35.47
C MET A 1 29.08 26.76 33.98
N GLY A 2 28.85 27.60 33.07
CA GLY A 2 28.70 29.01 32.93
C GLY A 2 28.05 29.33 31.60
N ILE A 3 27.30 30.30 31.63
CA ILE A 3 26.63 31.20 30.75
C ILE A 3 27.63 31.94 29.85
N SER A 4 27.28 32.21 28.59
CA SER A 4 27.62 33.47 27.89
C SER A 4 26.94 33.41 26.51
N ALA A 5 26.03 34.22 26.22
CA ALA A 5 25.84 35.65 25.99
C ALA A 5 25.86 35.97 24.48
N CYS A 6 24.72 36.49 24.07
CA CYS A 6 24.44 37.60 23.16
C CYS A 6 25.44 37.97 22.07
N ASP A 7 24.89 38.06 20.87
CA ASP A 7 25.24 39.17 19.98
C ASP A 7 24.02 39.69 19.22
N GLN A 8 23.63 40.91 19.54
CA GLN A 8 22.64 41.72 18.86
C GLN A 8 23.29 42.34 17.63
N ARG A 9 22.71 42.22 16.46
CA ARG A 9 22.98 43.14 15.34
C ARG A 9 21.72 43.92 14.97
N VAL A 10 21.95 45.19 14.97
CA VAL A 10 21.08 46.32 14.67
C VAL A 10 20.55 46.22 13.25
N ALA A 11 19.24 46.35 13.05
CA ALA A 11 18.58 46.47 11.76
C ALA A 11 18.66 47.93 11.27
N GLU A 12 19.30 48.12 10.11
CA GLU A 12 19.21 49.38 9.34
C GLU A 12 17.84 49.41 8.59
N SER A 13 17.15 50.55 8.75
CA SER A 13 15.87 50.85 8.15
C SER A 13 16.05 51.32 6.68
N THR A 14 15.45 50.61 5.73
CA THR A 14 15.32 51.05 4.33
C THR A 14 14.01 51.85 4.17
N PRO A 15 13.97 52.94 3.39
CA PRO A 15 12.79 53.76 3.20
C PRO A 15 11.75 53.07 2.27
N PRO A 16 10.44 53.43 2.38
CA PRO A 16 9.38 52.79 1.64
C PRO A 16 9.38 53.19 0.15
N ALA A 17 9.11 52.18 -0.70
CA ALA A 17 8.92 52.37 -2.11
C ALA A 17 7.58 53.03 -2.46
N PRO A 18 7.46 53.74 -3.59
CA PRO A 18 6.22 54.45 -3.96
C PRO A 18 5.14 53.48 -4.44
N ALA A 19 3.87 53.88 -4.16
CA ALA A 19 2.66 53.14 -4.50
C ALA A 19 2.50 52.88 -6.01
N PRO A 20 2.02 51.74 -6.44
CA PRO A 20 1.75 51.44 -7.83
C PRO A 20 0.45 52.12 -8.31
N LYS A 21 0.50 52.64 -9.53
CA LYS A 21 -0.63 53.21 -10.26
C LYS A 21 -1.67 52.13 -10.57
N ALA A 22 -2.95 52.48 -10.46
CA ALA A 22 -4.07 51.66 -10.81
C ALA A 22 -3.98 51.20 -12.28
N VAL A 23 -4.07 49.90 -12.53
CA VAL A 23 -4.20 49.29 -13.82
C VAL A 23 -5.67 48.93 -14.02
N GLU A 24 -6.29 49.44 -15.10
CA GLU A 24 -7.64 49.08 -15.51
C GLU A 24 -7.74 47.56 -15.73
N GLN A 25 -8.78 46.95 -15.15
CA GLN A 25 -9.08 45.54 -15.35
C GLN A 25 -9.70 45.32 -16.74
N PRO A 26 -9.23 44.34 -17.50
CA PRO A 26 -9.95 43.93 -18.73
C PRO A 26 -11.22 43.14 -18.34
N VAL A 27 -12.29 43.42 -19.10
CA VAL A 27 -13.59 42.76 -19.00
C VAL A 27 -13.43 41.26 -19.23
N ALA A 28 -13.99 40.45 -18.32
CA ALA A 28 -13.95 39.00 -18.40
C ALA A 28 -14.70 38.49 -19.63
N GLU A 29 -13.98 37.93 -20.57
CA GLU A 29 -14.50 37.14 -21.68
C GLU A 29 -15.06 35.81 -21.12
N SER A 30 -16.33 35.52 -21.45
CA SER A 30 -17.01 34.30 -20.97
C SER A 30 -16.27 33.06 -21.45
N ALA A 31 -15.66 32.33 -20.53
CA ALA A 31 -15.01 31.06 -20.82
C ALA A 31 -16.03 30.03 -21.32
N SER A 32 -15.83 29.56 -22.54
CA SER A 32 -16.53 28.38 -23.08
C SER A 32 -16.30 27.17 -22.19
N PRO A 33 -17.28 26.27 -22.00
CA PRO A 33 -17.11 25.08 -21.15
C PRO A 33 -15.97 24.21 -21.69
N THR A 34 -15.02 23.93 -20.82
CA THR A 34 -13.91 22.97 -21.08
C THR A 34 -14.51 21.62 -21.43
N PRO A 35 -14.13 20.99 -22.56
CA PRO A 35 -14.61 19.66 -22.90
C PRO A 35 -14.20 18.67 -21.80
N PRO A 36 -15.01 17.62 -21.57
CA PRO A 36 -14.67 16.58 -20.59
C PRO A 36 -13.29 16.01 -20.92
N PRO A 37 -12.48 15.65 -19.91
CA PRO A 37 -11.17 15.08 -20.15
C PRO A 37 -11.33 13.84 -21.03
N ALA A 38 -10.63 13.83 -22.17
CA ALA A 38 -10.54 12.65 -23.01
C ALA A 38 -10.11 11.49 -22.12
N GLN A 39 -10.84 10.36 -22.17
CA GLN A 39 -10.42 9.14 -21.51
C GLN A 39 -8.97 8.89 -21.92
N ALA A 40 -8.07 8.95 -20.94
CA ALA A 40 -6.65 8.72 -21.21
C ALA A 40 -6.54 7.37 -21.92
N ALA A 41 -5.86 7.35 -23.06
CA ALA A 41 -5.66 6.14 -23.85
C ALA A 41 -5.08 5.06 -22.90
N GLU A 42 -5.72 3.90 -22.83
CA GLU A 42 -5.31 2.84 -21.93
C GLU A 42 -3.90 2.39 -22.30
N VAL A 43 -2.97 2.57 -21.36
CA VAL A 43 -1.57 2.14 -21.56
C VAL A 43 -1.55 0.62 -21.69
N ALA A 44 -1.06 0.10 -22.81
CA ALA A 44 -0.95 -1.34 -23.02
C ALA A 44 0.03 -1.95 -22.03
N VAL A 45 -0.45 -2.87 -21.20
CA VAL A 45 0.39 -3.62 -20.24
C VAL A 45 0.44 -5.10 -20.64
N THR A 46 1.56 -5.75 -20.32
CA THR A 46 1.79 -7.16 -20.65
C THR A 46 1.27 -8.13 -19.60
N TYR A 47 0.91 -7.64 -18.41
CA TYR A 47 0.41 -8.44 -17.30
C TYR A 47 -1.11 -8.37 -17.17
N ARG A 48 -1.68 -9.44 -16.61
CA ARG A 48 -3.09 -9.44 -16.22
C ARG A 48 -3.30 -8.51 -15.04
N ARG A 49 -4.29 -7.61 -15.15
CA ARG A 49 -4.71 -6.74 -14.04
C ARG A 49 -5.84 -7.38 -13.23
N PRO A 50 -5.97 -7.07 -11.94
CA PRO A 50 -7.17 -7.41 -11.19
C PRO A 50 -8.40 -6.71 -11.78
N PRO A 51 -9.61 -7.27 -11.61
CA PRO A 51 -10.85 -6.61 -12.04
C PRO A 51 -10.95 -5.22 -11.43
N PHE A 52 -11.36 -4.25 -12.24
CA PHE A 52 -11.53 -2.86 -11.81
C PHE A 52 -12.81 -2.28 -12.41
N SER A 53 -13.60 -1.61 -11.58
CA SER A 53 -14.78 -0.84 -11.97
C SER A 53 -14.92 0.38 -11.05
N TRP A 54 -15.55 1.42 -11.56
CA TRP A 54 -16.04 2.54 -10.78
C TRP A 54 -17.50 2.36 -10.34
N ASP A 55 -18.11 1.20 -10.58
CA ASP A 55 -19.51 0.94 -10.19
C ASP A 55 -19.69 1.09 -8.68
N THR A 56 -18.69 0.66 -7.93
CA THR A 56 -18.59 0.78 -6.46
C THR A 56 -17.16 1.18 -6.06
N VAL A 57 -16.88 1.24 -4.77
CA VAL A 57 -15.51 1.48 -4.26
C VAL A 57 -14.61 0.29 -4.63
N PRO A 58 -13.50 0.49 -5.38
CA PRO A 58 -12.57 -0.59 -5.69
C PRO A 58 -11.85 -1.09 -4.44
N ILE A 59 -12.06 -2.33 -4.04
CA ILE A 59 -11.53 -2.90 -2.80
C ILE A 59 -10.40 -3.89 -3.08
N TYR A 60 -9.32 -3.77 -2.33
CA TYR A 60 -8.30 -4.79 -2.13
C TYR A 60 -8.37 -5.29 -0.70
N GLN A 61 -8.16 -6.59 -0.49
CA GLN A 61 -8.09 -7.16 0.85
C GLN A 61 -6.81 -7.98 1.05
N MET A 62 -6.07 -7.67 2.12
CA MET A 62 -5.00 -8.50 2.63
C MET A 62 -5.32 -8.90 4.06
N PHE A 63 -5.36 -10.21 4.32
CA PHE A 63 -5.77 -10.77 5.60
C PHE A 63 -5.20 -12.16 5.81
N GLY A 64 -5.24 -12.65 7.06
CA GLY A 64 -4.89 -14.01 7.40
C GLY A 64 -5.51 -14.49 8.71
N ASP A 65 -5.60 -15.81 8.87
CA ASP A 65 -5.81 -16.48 10.15
C ASP A 65 -4.69 -17.50 10.34
N GLY A 66 -3.82 -17.25 11.31
CA GLY A 66 -2.66 -18.12 11.58
C GLY A 66 -3.03 -19.51 12.10
N LYS A 67 -4.25 -19.70 12.59
CA LYS A 67 -4.69 -20.93 13.25
C LYS A 67 -5.36 -21.93 12.29
N ARG A 68 -6.11 -21.42 11.31
CA ARG A 68 -6.99 -22.23 10.46
C ARG A 68 -7.12 -21.70 9.04
N LEU A 69 -7.78 -22.44 8.17
CA LEU A 69 -8.29 -21.97 6.89
C LEU A 69 -9.64 -21.27 7.09
N LEU A 70 -10.09 -20.50 6.09
CA LEU A 70 -11.39 -19.85 6.09
C LEU A 70 -12.51 -20.89 6.04
N THR A 71 -13.63 -20.58 6.66
CA THR A 71 -14.90 -21.29 6.42
C THR A 71 -15.46 -20.92 5.05
N ASP A 72 -16.43 -21.71 4.53
CA ASP A 72 -17.05 -21.39 3.24
C ASP A 72 -17.86 -20.07 3.31
N ALA A 73 -18.46 -19.77 4.46
CA ALA A 73 -19.15 -18.51 4.68
C ALA A 73 -18.18 -17.30 4.64
N GLU A 74 -17.02 -17.39 5.29
CA GLU A 74 -16.00 -16.35 5.26
C GLU A 74 -15.41 -16.13 3.86
N LEU A 75 -15.17 -17.22 3.12
CA LEU A 75 -14.77 -17.14 1.71
C LEU A 75 -15.81 -16.38 0.88
N SER A 76 -17.10 -16.68 1.08
CA SER A 76 -18.18 -16.01 0.37
C SER A 76 -18.26 -14.51 0.70
N ILE A 77 -18.10 -14.15 1.99
CA ILE A 77 -18.07 -12.74 2.42
C ILE A 77 -16.91 -12.00 1.75
N VAL A 78 -15.70 -12.57 1.79
CA VAL A 78 -14.52 -11.95 1.18
C VAL A 78 -14.69 -11.83 -0.34
N ALA A 79 -15.13 -12.90 -1.01
CA ALA A 79 -15.30 -12.89 -2.47
C ALA A 79 -16.41 -11.92 -2.92
N ALA A 80 -17.44 -11.68 -2.09
CA ALA A 80 -18.48 -10.69 -2.37
C ALA A 80 -17.99 -9.24 -2.20
N SER A 81 -16.93 -9.02 -1.42
CA SER A 81 -16.42 -7.67 -1.08
C SER A 81 -15.22 -7.26 -1.91
N SER A 82 -14.46 -8.19 -2.48
CA SER A 82 -13.24 -7.88 -3.23
C SER A 82 -12.84 -9.00 -4.21
N ASP A 83 -12.54 -8.61 -5.44
CA ASP A 83 -11.96 -9.49 -6.45
C ASP A 83 -10.42 -9.51 -6.41
N PHE A 84 -9.80 -8.68 -5.57
CA PHE A 84 -8.36 -8.54 -5.49
C PHE A 84 -7.86 -8.76 -4.05
N ILE A 85 -7.18 -9.88 -3.80
CA ILE A 85 -6.78 -10.29 -2.46
C ILE A 85 -5.31 -10.71 -2.36
N CYS A 86 -4.77 -10.63 -1.12
CA CYS A 86 -3.52 -11.26 -0.74
C CYS A 86 -3.70 -12.00 0.60
N LEU A 87 -3.20 -13.21 0.70
CA LEU A 87 -3.18 -13.95 1.95
C LEU A 87 -1.93 -13.58 2.76
N GLU A 88 -2.13 -13.13 4.00
CA GLU A 88 -1.06 -12.69 4.90
C GLU A 88 -0.10 -13.86 5.24
N LYS A 89 1.15 -13.54 5.53
CA LYS A 89 2.27 -14.50 5.74
C LYS A 89 2.01 -15.63 6.72
N THR A 90 1.11 -15.44 7.69
CA THR A 90 0.82 -16.47 8.69
C THR A 90 -0.43 -17.29 8.40
N HIS A 91 -1.16 -16.97 7.32
CA HIS A 91 -2.43 -17.61 7.04
C HIS A 91 -2.32 -19.15 6.99
N GLY A 92 -3.20 -19.83 7.75
CA GLY A 92 -3.29 -21.28 7.81
C GLY A 92 -2.07 -22.01 8.39
N LEU A 93 -1.08 -21.27 8.91
CA LEU A 93 0.21 -21.84 9.34
C LEU A 93 0.08 -22.98 10.33
N LYS A 94 -0.72 -22.82 11.39
CA LYS A 94 -0.90 -23.88 12.40
C LYS A 94 -1.61 -25.12 11.84
N LYS A 95 -2.58 -24.92 10.93
CA LYS A 95 -3.35 -26.00 10.32
C LYS A 95 -2.55 -26.77 9.27
N MET A 96 -1.86 -26.04 8.39
CA MET A 96 -1.21 -26.61 7.21
C MET A 96 0.28 -26.85 7.40
N ARG A 97 0.87 -26.36 8.50
CA ARG A 97 2.33 -26.39 8.78
C ARG A 97 3.18 -25.68 7.70
N CYS A 98 2.55 -25.02 6.74
CA CYS A 98 3.20 -24.33 5.65
C CYS A 98 2.24 -23.29 5.05
N THR A 99 2.62 -22.01 5.04
CA THR A 99 1.77 -20.93 4.52
C THR A 99 1.57 -21.03 3.00
N LYS A 100 2.57 -21.53 2.27
CA LYS A 100 2.45 -21.79 0.82
C LYS A 100 1.35 -22.81 0.50
N LEU A 101 1.25 -23.88 1.29
CA LEU A 101 0.19 -24.88 1.14
C LEU A 101 -1.18 -24.31 1.53
N ALA A 102 -1.24 -23.49 2.58
CA ALA A 102 -2.45 -22.79 2.96
C ALA A 102 -2.89 -21.82 1.87
N ALA A 103 -1.99 -20.98 1.36
CA ALA A 103 -2.27 -20.05 0.27
C ALA A 103 -2.77 -20.78 -0.99
N LYS A 104 -2.10 -21.89 -1.40
CA LYS A 104 -2.59 -22.73 -2.51
C LYS A 104 -4.02 -23.16 -2.32
N ARG A 105 -4.33 -23.72 -1.14
CA ARG A 105 -5.67 -24.23 -0.82
C ARG A 105 -6.73 -23.15 -0.88
N GLU A 106 -6.45 -21.96 -0.33
CA GLU A 106 -7.42 -20.87 -0.34
C GLU A 106 -7.58 -20.23 -1.71
N ILE A 107 -6.49 -20.05 -2.46
CA ILE A 107 -6.56 -19.54 -3.84
C ILE A 107 -7.41 -20.47 -4.71
N GLU A 108 -7.24 -21.79 -4.58
CA GLU A 108 -8.09 -22.77 -5.27
C GLU A 108 -9.56 -22.64 -4.90
N ARG A 109 -9.86 -22.39 -3.63
CA ARG A 109 -11.25 -22.21 -3.13
C ARG A 109 -11.86 -20.89 -3.60
N PHE A 110 -11.12 -19.78 -3.52
CA PHE A 110 -11.59 -18.50 -4.05
C PHE A 110 -11.85 -18.56 -5.56
N LYS A 111 -10.94 -19.14 -6.34
CA LYS A 111 -11.12 -19.28 -7.79
C LYS A 111 -12.22 -20.26 -8.20
N LYS A 112 -12.71 -21.11 -7.28
CA LYS A 112 -13.92 -21.91 -7.49
C LYS A 112 -15.18 -21.09 -7.29
N ILE A 113 -15.17 -20.10 -6.36
CA ILE A 113 -16.30 -19.18 -6.16
C ILE A 113 -16.41 -18.25 -7.35
N ASP A 114 -15.31 -17.57 -7.69
CA ASP A 114 -15.20 -16.74 -8.89
C ASP A 114 -13.84 -16.94 -9.57
N PRO A 115 -13.80 -17.47 -10.82
CA PRO A 115 -12.59 -17.61 -11.59
C PRO A 115 -11.86 -16.29 -11.90
N LYS A 116 -12.53 -15.14 -11.75
CA LYS A 116 -11.94 -13.82 -11.94
C LYS A 116 -11.12 -13.34 -10.74
N MET A 117 -11.31 -13.96 -9.55
CA MET A 117 -10.54 -13.62 -8.36
C MET A 117 -9.06 -13.49 -8.66
N PHE A 118 -8.48 -12.37 -8.26
CA PHE A 118 -7.08 -12.05 -8.45
C PHE A 118 -6.34 -12.17 -7.12
N CYS A 119 -5.53 -13.20 -6.99
CA CYS A 119 -4.94 -13.60 -5.72
C CYS A 119 -3.43 -13.47 -5.74
N LEU A 120 -2.86 -12.78 -4.74
CA LEU A 120 -1.41 -12.64 -4.60
C LEU A 120 -0.83 -13.63 -3.59
N PHE A 121 0.39 -14.09 -3.88
CA PHE A 121 1.25 -14.79 -2.96
C PHE A 121 2.09 -13.77 -2.16
N TYR A 122 2.13 -13.90 -0.83
CA TYR A 122 2.95 -13.02 0.01
C TYR A 122 4.39 -13.51 0.10
N PHE A 123 5.37 -12.61 -0.04
CA PHE A 123 6.75 -12.90 0.31
C PHE A 123 7.50 -11.68 0.84
N ASN A 124 8.30 -11.86 1.92
CA ASN A 124 9.03 -10.75 2.54
C ASN A 124 10.42 -10.60 1.93
N SER A 125 10.83 -9.36 1.60
CA SER A 125 12.12 -9.08 0.96
C SER A 125 13.28 -8.86 1.94
N ALA A 126 12.96 -8.48 3.18
CA ALA A 126 13.96 -8.06 4.17
C ALA A 126 14.11 -9.01 5.35
N TYR A 127 13.05 -9.79 5.67
CA TYR A 127 13.01 -10.56 6.91
C TYR A 127 12.65 -12.03 6.69
N ALA A 128 13.46 -12.91 7.27
CA ALA A 128 13.19 -14.32 7.41
C ALA A 128 12.43 -14.54 8.72
N PHE A 129 11.14 -14.84 8.62
CA PHE A 129 10.32 -15.18 9.78
C PHE A 129 10.44 -16.66 10.10
N SER A 130 10.78 -16.97 11.35
CA SER A 130 10.77 -18.31 11.91
C SER A 130 9.87 -18.28 13.15
N PHE A 131 8.65 -18.80 13.04
CA PHE A 131 7.68 -18.74 14.14
C PHE A 131 7.84 -19.85 15.17
N SER A 132 8.42 -20.98 14.79
CA SER A 132 8.83 -22.03 15.72
C SER A 132 9.90 -22.91 15.09
N LYS A 133 10.51 -23.81 15.90
CA LYS A 133 11.48 -24.80 15.39
C LYS A 133 10.91 -25.70 14.30
N ASP A 134 9.58 -25.89 14.29
CA ASP A 134 8.90 -26.85 13.42
C ASP A 134 7.97 -26.20 12.40
N THR A 135 7.84 -24.86 12.40
CA THR A 135 6.95 -24.14 11.49
C THR A 135 7.72 -23.06 10.77
N GLN A 136 7.75 -23.20 9.47
CA GLN A 136 8.42 -22.29 8.55
C GLN A 136 7.37 -21.48 7.82
N VAL A 137 7.56 -20.16 7.77
CA VAL A 137 6.62 -19.26 7.11
C VAL A 137 6.62 -19.46 5.61
N PHE A 138 7.74 -19.84 5.04
CA PHE A 138 7.92 -19.93 3.59
C PHE A 138 8.37 -21.32 3.11
N GLY A 139 8.08 -22.36 3.89
CA GLY A 139 8.49 -23.72 3.56
C GLY A 139 9.89 -24.06 4.09
N ALA A 140 10.31 -25.30 3.85
CA ALA A 140 11.55 -25.86 4.38
C ALA A 140 12.81 -25.09 3.94
N GLU A 141 12.72 -24.37 2.83
CA GLU A 141 13.86 -23.65 2.25
C GLU A 141 14.42 -22.53 3.15
N VAL A 142 13.72 -22.13 4.22
CA VAL A 142 14.10 -21.00 5.08
C VAL A 142 15.01 -21.37 6.26
N VAL A 143 15.17 -22.64 6.59
CA VAL A 143 15.86 -23.06 7.84
C VAL A 143 17.09 -23.93 7.61
N GLU A 144 17.26 -24.49 6.40
CA GLU A 144 18.38 -25.37 6.08
C GLU A 144 19.59 -24.59 5.56
N GLU A 145 20.81 -25.08 5.89
CA GLU A 145 22.00 -24.60 5.19
C GLU A 145 21.91 -24.94 3.69
N PRO A 146 22.22 -24.07 2.76
CA PRO A 146 23.09 -22.87 2.93
C PRO A 146 22.36 -21.59 3.36
N PHE A 147 21.17 -21.66 3.92
CA PHE A 147 20.30 -20.52 4.21
C PHE A 147 20.94 -19.50 5.19
N ARG A 148 21.73 -19.97 6.17
CA ARG A 148 22.44 -19.09 7.11
C ARG A 148 23.34 -18.09 6.39
N SER A 149 23.92 -18.47 5.28
CA SER A 149 24.78 -17.59 4.46
C SER A 149 24.01 -16.45 3.77
N PHE A 150 22.67 -16.51 3.73
CA PHE A 150 21.81 -15.46 3.17
C PHE A 150 21.40 -14.41 4.21
N LEU A 151 21.74 -14.62 5.48
CA LEU A 151 21.36 -13.73 6.55
C LEU A 151 22.44 -12.66 6.76
N LEU A 152 21.98 -11.46 7.09
CA LEU A 152 22.84 -10.38 7.50
C LEU A 152 23.43 -10.72 8.88
N SER A 153 24.75 -10.85 8.97
CA SER A 153 25.45 -11.08 10.23
C SER A 153 25.74 -9.78 10.97
N ASP A 154 25.63 -9.84 12.30
CA ASP A 154 26.15 -8.77 13.15
C ASP A 154 27.69 -8.80 13.11
N PRO A 155 28.36 -7.69 12.76
CA PRO A 155 29.81 -7.67 12.60
C PRO A 155 30.57 -7.89 13.92
N LYS A 156 29.92 -7.73 15.08
CA LYS A 156 30.55 -7.91 16.38
C LYS A 156 30.49 -9.36 16.88
N THR A 157 29.39 -10.05 16.59
CA THR A 157 29.13 -11.39 17.13
C THR A 157 29.23 -12.48 16.07
N GLY A 158 29.15 -12.15 14.78
CA GLY A 158 29.05 -13.11 13.69
C GLY A 158 27.68 -13.79 13.59
N GLU A 159 26.77 -13.53 14.53
CA GLU A 159 25.43 -14.13 14.54
C GLU A 159 24.45 -13.39 13.63
N PRO A 160 23.37 -14.05 13.16
CA PRO A 160 22.37 -13.40 12.34
C PRO A 160 21.75 -12.19 13.03
N LYS A 161 21.72 -11.04 12.35
CA LYS A 161 21.10 -9.82 12.85
C LYS A 161 19.59 -10.02 12.96
N LEU A 162 19.01 -9.58 14.09
CA LEU A 162 17.59 -9.70 14.37
C LEU A 162 16.89 -8.33 14.34
N ARG A 163 15.61 -8.33 13.93
CA ARG A 163 14.64 -7.28 14.20
C ARG A 163 13.41 -7.92 14.86
N GLY A 164 13.27 -7.72 16.15
CA GLY A 164 12.34 -8.52 16.94
C GLY A 164 12.70 -10.01 16.86
N ILE A 165 11.76 -10.83 16.43
CA ILE A 165 11.95 -12.28 16.27
C ILE A 165 12.44 -12.69 14.87
N ALA A 166 12.45 -11.76 13.91
CA ALA A 166 12.81 -12.05 12.54
C ALA A 166 14.31 -11.86 12.29
N ARG A 167 14.91 -12.79 11.55
CA ARG A 167 16.27 -12.64 11.04
C ARG A 167 16.26 -11.73 9.82
N MET A 168 17.32 -10.96 9.64
CA MET A 168 17.42 -10.06 8.49
C MET A 168 18.15 -10.73 7.34
N TYR A 169 17.63 -10.59 6.14
CA TYR A 169 18.32 -11.01 4.91
C TYR A 169 19.45 -10.06 4.55
N ASP A 170 20.49 -10.61 3.91
CA ASP A 170 21.53 -9.82 3.28
C ASP A 170 21.21 -9.58 1.79
N VAL A 171 20.50 -8.51 1.50
CA VAL A 171 20.13 -8.16 0.11
C VAL A 171 21.37 -7.88 -0.77
N LEU A 172 22.52 -7.52 -0.21
CA LEU A 172 23.75 -7.31 -0.97
C LEU A 172 24.40 -8.64 -1.39
N ASN A 173 24.01 -9.77 -0.79
CA ASN A 173 24.49 -11.09 -1.19
C ASN A 173 23.82 -11.53 -2.51
N PRO A 174 24.54 -11.69 -3.64
CA PRO A 174 23.93 -12.09 -4.91
C PRO A 174 23.35 -13.50 -4.88
N LYS A 175 23.90 -14.42 -4.07
CA LYS A 175 23.35 -15.77 -3.91
C LYS A 175 21.99 -15.73 -3.21
N PHE A 176 21.82 -14.84 -2.22
CA PHE A 176 20.53 -14.60 -1.61
C PHE A 176 19.51 -14.12 -2.64
N ARG A 177 19.84 -13.09 -3.44
CA ARG A 177 18.92 -12.55 -4.46
C ARG A 177 18.46 -13.60 -5.44
N THR A 178 19.39 -14.44 -5.92
CA THR A 178 19.08 -15.56 -6.81
C THR A 178 18.14 -16.58 -6.17
N TRP A 179 18.44 -16.98 -4.94
CA TRP A 179 17.58 -17.91 -4.18
C TRP A 179 16.20 -17.33 -3.93
N TRP A 180 16.14 -16.04 -3.49
CA TRP A 180 14.89 -15.37 -3.18
C TRP A 180 13.96 -15.29 -4.40
N ALA A 181 14.48 -14.83 -5.53
CA ALA A 181 13.73 -14.73 -6.78
C ALA A 181 13.22 -16.10 -7.28
N ALA A 182 14.06 -17.13 -7.20
CA ALA A 182 13.67 -18.50 -7.56
C ALA A 182 12.56 -19.03 -6.61
N THR A 183 12.66 -18.74 -5.32
CA THR A 183 11.67 -19.14 -4.30
C THR A 183 10.32 -18.47 -4.53
N VAL A 184 10.31 -17.17 -4.84
CA VAL A 184 9.10 -16.44 -5.25
C VAL A 184 8.46 -17.06 -6.49
N GLY A 185 9.25 -17.31 -7.54
CA GLY A 185 8.75 -17.97 -8.76
C GLY A 185 8.13 -19.33 -8.49
N LYS A 186 8.76 -20.17 -7.67
CA LYS A 186 8.20 -21.45 -7.21
C LYS A 186 6.90 -21.26 -6.43
N GLY A 187 6.86 -20.27 -5.52
CA GLY A 187 5.69 -19.95 -4.71
C GLY A 187 4.48 -19.58 -5.55
N VAL A 188 4.64 -18.61 -6.45
CA VAL A 188 3.58 -18.14 -7.36
C VAL A 188 3.04 -19.29 -8.22
N ARG A 189 3.92 -20.09 -8.85
CA ARG A 189 3.49 -21.25 -9.66
C ARG A 189 2.78 -22.31 -8.83
N ALA A 190 3.33 -22.67 -7.67
CA ALA A 190 2.78 -23.73 -6.83
C ALA A 190 1.42 -23.38 -6.22
N THR A 191 1.16 -22.10 -5.96
CA THR A 191 -0.10 -21.62 -5.38
C THR A 191 -1.16 -21.29 -6.44
N GLY A 192 -0.78 -21.13 -7.70
CA GLY A 192 -1.68 -20.64 -8.75
C GLY A 192 -2.01 -19.16 -8.61
N ALA A 193 -1.17 -18.39 -7.87
CA ALA A 193 -1.35 -16.97 -7.68
C ALA A 193 -1.16 -16.17 -8.97
N ASP A 194 -1.78 -14.99 -9.05
CA ASP A 194 -1.72 -14.07 -10.18
C ASP A 194 -0.54 -13.08 -10.07
N GLY A 195 0.22 -13.18 -8.99
CA GLY A 195 1.41 -12.38 -8.74
C GLY A 195 1.93 -12.55 -7.32
N VAL A 196 2.82 -11.67 -6.91
CA VAL A 196 3.42 -11.67 -5.58
C VAL A 196 3.27 -10.29 -4.92
N PHE A 197 2.92 -10.29 -3.64
CA PHE A 197 3.05 -9.14 -2.75
C PHE A 197 4.42 -9.20 -2.08
N VAL A 198 5.28 -8.25 -2.40
CA VAL A 198 6.64 -8.14 -1.87
C VAL A 198 6.66 -7.14 -0.73
N ASP A 199 6.83 -7.65 0.48
CA ASP A 199 6.78 -6.83 1.69
C ASP A 199 8.15 -6.33 2.13
N GLN A 200 8.17 -5.21 2.86
CA GLN A 200 9.32 -4.66 3.59
C GLN A 200 10.51 -4.24 2.71
N MET A 201 10.26 -3.64 1.56
CA MET A 201 11.34 -3.09 0.72
C MET A 201 12.19 -2.06 1.49
N HIS A 202 11.59 -1.20 2.31
CA HIS A 202 12.29 -0.29 3.23
C HIS A 202 13.18 -1.00 4.26
N GLY A 203 12.83 -2.23 4.66
CA GLY A 203 13.55 -2.98 5.69
C GLY A 203 15.02 -3.19 5.34
N ASN A 204 15.32 -3.39 4.07
CA ASN A 204 16.68 -3.53 3.58
C ASN A 204 17.48 -2.22 3.72
N VAL A 205 16.87 -1.08 3.41
CA VAL A 205 17.48 0.24 3.52
C VAL A 205 17.73 0.60 5.00
N PHE A 206 16.76 0.37 5.87
CA PHE A 206 16.91 0.68 7.31
C PHE A 206 18.08 -0.06 7.96
N SER A 207 18.37 -1.25 7.52
CA SER A 207 19.50 -2.02 8.03
C SER A 207 20.87 -1.54 7.53
N ARG A 208 20.91 -0.79 6.42
CA ARG A 208 22.12 -0.41 5.70
C ARG A 208 22.07 1.04 5.16
N ARG A 209 21.62 1.99 5.97
CA ARG A 209 21.44 3.41 5.57
C ARG A 209 22.67 4.05 4.89
N LYS A 210 23.88 3.64 5.28
CA LYS A 210 25.14 4.17 4.68
C LYS A 210 25.41 3.58 3.28
N GLN A 211 24.70 2.53 2.89
CA GLN A 211 24.86 1.81 1.62
C GLN A 211 23.55 1.85 0.82
N GLN A 212 22.79 2.93 0.92
CA GLN A 212 21.46 3.02 0.30
C GLN A 212 21.52 2.77 -1.20
N LYS A 213 22.45 3.38 -1.92
CA LYS A 213 22.59 3.21 -3.38
C LYS A 213 22.85 1.75 -3.78
N GLU A 214 23.71 1.06 -3.03
CA GLU A 214 24.01 -0.35 -3.27
C GLU A 214 22.80 -1.23 -2.95
N VAL A 215 22.05 -0.89 -1.88
CA VAL A 215 20.82 -1.59 -1.51
C VAL A 215 19.76 -1.38 -2.59
N ASP A 216 19.53 -0.16 -3.06
CA ASP A 216 18.55 0.15 -4.10
C ASP A 216 18.86 -0.62 -5.39
N ALA A 217 20.12 -0.63 -5.84
CA ALA A 217 20.56 -1.38 -7.00
C ALA A 217 20.37 -2.91 -6.82
N ALA A 218 20.71 -3.43 -5.64
CA ALA A 218 20.55 -4.85 -5.32
C ALA A 218 19.06 -5.27 -5.26
N GLN A 219 18.20 -4.42 -4.70
CA GLN A 219 16.76 -4.65 -4.69
C GLN A 219 16.18 -4.63 -6.11
N ALA A 220 16.58 -3.65 -6.92
CA ALA A 220 16.15 -3.57 -8.32
C ALA A 220 16.56 -4.82 -9.10
N GLU A 221 17.81 -5.30 -8.93
CA GLU A 221 18.25 -6.56 -9.54
C GLU A 221 17.38 -7.74 -9.06
N MET A 222 17.16 -7.86 -7.74
CA MET A 222 16.35 -8.92 -7.16
C MET A 222 14.91 -8.91 -7.72
N MET A 223 14.31 -7.73 -7.87
CA MET A 223 12.96 -7.60 -8.45
C MET A 223 12.90 -7.94 -9.93
N ARG A 224 13.92 -7.55 -10.73
CA ARG A 224 14.00 -8.01 -12.14
C ARG A 224 14.08 -9.53 -12.24
N MET A 225 14.90 -10.15 -11.39
CA MET A 225 15.01 -11.61 -11.33
C MET A 225 13.68 -12.25 -10.92
N ALA A 226 12.99 -11.68 -9.94
CA ALA A 226 11.66 -12.14 -9.50
C ALA A 226 10.62 -12.01 -10.61
N LYS A 227 10.54 -10.87 -11.30
CA LYS A 227 9.63 -10.67 -12.45
C LYS A 227 9.86 -11.72 -13.53
N LYS A 228 11.13 -11.97 -13.88
CA LYS A 228 11.48 -13.04 -14.80
C LYS A 228 11.03 -14.43 -14.31
N ALA A 229 11.16 -14.70 -13.01
CA ALA A 229 10.83 -15.99 -12.41
C ALA A 229 9.32 -16.26 -12.31
N ILE A 230 8.49 -15.22 -12.11
CA ILE A 230 7.02 -15.36 -12.04
C ILE A 230 6.35 -15.35 -13.43
N GLY A 231 6.98 -14.73 -14.42
CA GLY A 231 6.46 -14.56 -15.78
C GLY A 231 5.91 -13.15 -16.05
N PRO A 232 5.87 -12.72 -17.32
CA PRO A 232 5.47 -11.36 -17.69
C PRO A 232 4.00 -11.06 -17.36
N GLU A 233 3.13 -12.09 -17.41
CA GLU A 233 1.68 -11.98 -17.15
C GLU A 233 1.31 -11.84 -15.67
N LYS A 234 2.25 -12.09 -14.75
CA LYS A 234 2.05 -12.00 -13.31
C LYS A 234 2.54 -10.65 -12.78
N ILE A 235 1.90 -10.14 -11.70
CA ILE A 235 2.30 -8.85 -11.14
C ILE A 235 3.27 -8.96 -9.96
N LEU A 236 4.14 -7.93 -9.85
CA LEU A 236 4.89 -7.58 -8.65
C LEU A 236 4.19 -6.42 -7.97
N LEU A 237 3.55 -6.65 -6.82
CA LEU A 237 3.09 -5.58 -5.93
C LEU A 237 4.16 -5.33 -4.87
N LEU A 238 4.71 -4.11 -4.84
CA LEU A 238 5.81 -3.72 -3.96
C LEU A 238 5.30 -2.86 -2.81
N ASN A 239 5.65 -3.24 -1.57
CA ASN A 239 5.36 -2.46 -0.37
C ASN A 239 6.64 -1.79 0.15
N GLY A 240 6.63 -0.46 0.17
CA GLY A 240 7.77 0.35 0.61
C GLY A 240 8.87 0.50 -0.45
N ALA A 241 8.50 0.64 -1.71
CA ALA A 241 9.41 0.80 -2.84
C ALA A 241 9.45 2.26 -3.29
N ASP A 242 10.52 2.99 -2.92
CA ASP A 242 10.62 4.43 -3.13
C ASP A 242 11.65 4.82 -4.22
N SER A 243 12.43 3.87 -4.76
CA SER A 243 13.43 4.20 -5.77
C SER A 243 12.84 4.26 -7.18
N PRO A 244 13.36 5.13 -8.07
CA PRO A 244 12.95 5.19 -9.47
C PRO A 244 13.08 3.85 -10.20
N GLU A 245 14.15 3.09 -9.91
CA GLU A 245 14.39 1.78 -10.53
C GLU A 245 13.32 0.76 -10.11
N LEU A 246 12.87 0.79 -8.87
CA LEU A 246 11.79 -0.08 -8.39
C LEU A 246 10.44 0.35 -8.99
N PHE A 247 10.24 1.65 -9.22
CA PHE A 247 9.06 2.14 -9.93
C PHE A 247 8.97 1.59 -11.35
N GLU A 248 10.09 1.53 -12.08
CA GLU A 248 10.12 0.96 -13.43
C GLU A 248 9.77 -0.55 -13.46
N ILE A 249 10.22 -1.30 -12.44
CA ILE A 249 10.08 -2.76 -12.41
C ILE A 249 8.74 -3.20 -11.83
N GLY A 250 8.25 -2.55 -10.77
CA GLY A 250 7.00 -2.89 -10.10
C GLY A 250 5.78 -2.68 -10.99
N ASP A 251 4.80 -3.56 -10.90
CA ASP A 251 3.53 -3.44 -11.61
C ASP A 251 2.44 -2.81 -10.72
N ALA A 252 2.63 -2.91 -9.40
CA ALA A 252 1.71 -2.39 -8.39
C ALA A 252 2.48 -1.89 -7.16
N PHE A 253 1.91 -0.90 -6.44
CA PHE A 253 2.53 -0.27 -5.28
C PHE A 253 1.51 -0.10 -4.16
N MET A 254 1.95 -0.38 -2.91
CA MET A 254 1.13 -0.15 -1.73
C MET A 254 1.61 1.08 -0.96
N PHE A 255 0.66 1.98 -0.64
CA PHE A 255 0.79 3.02 0.36
C PHE A 255 0.23 2.48 1.67
N GLU A 256 1.11 2.19 2.62
CA GLU A 256 0.74 1.55 3.86
C GLU A 256 0.67 2.54 5.01
N HIS A 257 -0.45 2.52 5.74
CA HIS A 257 -0.67 3.31 6.95
C HIS A 257 -0.62 4.85 6.79
N PRO A 258 -1.33 5.45 5.82
CA PRO A 258 -1.54 6.91 5.82
C PRO A 258 -2.22 7.45 7.10
N SER A 259 -2.76 6.55 7.93
CA SER A 259 -3.33 6.84 9.26
C SER A 259 -2.29 6.96 10.38
N ALA A 260 -1.02 6.63 10.13
CA ALA A 260 0.01 6.66 11.17
C ALA A 260 0.29 8.09 11.65
N ARG A 261 0.55 8.23 12.95
CA ARG A 261 0.75 9.53 13.63
C ARG A 261 1.81 10.44 13.02
N PHE A 262 2.74 9.89 12.25
CA PHE A 262 3.82 10.63 11.61
C PHE A 262 3.49 11.05 10.16
N ILE A 263 2.33 10.63 9.64
CA ILE A 263 1.90 11.02 8.30
C ILE A 263 1.22 12.39 8.39
N THR A 264 1.72 13.32 7.60
CA THR A 264 1.19 14.69 7.51
C THR A 264 0.21 14.82 6.35
N LYS A 265 -0.58 15.89 6.34
CA LYS A 265 -1.48 16.20 5.24
C LYS A 265 -0.74 16.41 3.92
N GLU A 266 0.48 16.95 3.96
CA GLU A 266 1.37 17.09 2.80
C GLU A 266 1.78 15.72 2.26
N ALA A 267 2.04 14.75 3.13
CA ALA A 267 2.38 13.39 2.74
C ALA A 267 1.18 12.69 2.05
N ILE A 268 -0.04 12.92 2.52
CA ILE A 268 -1.26 12.39 1.87
C ILE A 268 -1.40 12.97 0.46
N VAL A 269 -1.21 14.29 0.29
CA VAL A 269 -1.25 14.92 -1.03
C VAL A 269 -0.17 14.36 -1.95
N LYS A 270 1.04 14.15 -1.42
CA LYS A 270 2.12 13.49 -2.17
C LYS A 270 1.74 12.07 -2.60
N GLU A 271 1.10 11.28 -1.75
CA GLU A 271 0.62 9.95 -2.12
C GLU A 271 -0.41 10.02 -3.27
N TRP A 272 -1.33 11.01 -3.26
CA TRP A 272 -2.26 11.23 -4.37
C TRP A 272 -1.52 11.56 -5.69
N ASP A 273 -0.47 12.39 -5.64
CA ASP A 273 0.36 12.68 -6.80
C ASP A 273 1.11 11.45 -7.30
N ASP A 274 1.58 10.59 -6.38
CA ASP A 274 2.22 9.33 -6.73
C ASP A 274 1.20 8.32 -7.31
N MET A 275 -0.04 8.27 -6.81
CA MET A 275 -1.12 7.47 -7.41
C MET A 275 -1.42 7.91 -8.85
N LYS A 276 -1.42 9.22 -9.15
CA LYS A 276 -1.55 9.73 -10.52
C LYS A 276 -0.40 9.28 -11.41
N LYS A 277 0.85 9.35 -10.94
CA LYS A 277 2.02 8.87 -11.70
C LYS A 277 1.95 7.37 -11.96
N ILE A 278 1.53 6.59 -10.96
CA ILE A 278 1.34 5.14 -11.07
C ILE A 278 0.29 4.83 -12.16
N ALA A 279 -0.87 5.48 -12.11
CA ALA A 279 -1.93 5.28 -13.08
C ALA A 279 -1.52 5.72 -14.50
N ALA A 280 -0.84 6.87 -14.64
CA ALA A 280 -0.31 7.36 -15.92
C ALA A 280 0.69 6.37 -16.54
N ALA A 281 1.42 5.60 -15.72
CA ALA A 281 2.28 4.52 -16.18
C ALA A 281 1.54 3.19 -16.43
N GLY A 282 0.21 3.17 -16.34
CA GLY A 282 -0.61 1.97 -16.50
C GLY A 282 -0.50 0.96 -15.35
N LYS A 283 0.01 1.39 -14.20
CA LYS A 283 0.29 0.53 -13.04
C LYS A 283 -0.83 0.63 -11.99
N ILE A 284 -0.74 -0.21 -10.96
CA ILE A 284 -1.77 -0.42 -9.95
C ILE A 284 -1.32 0.24 -8.64
N SER A 285 -2.24 0.89 -7.93
CA SER A 285 -1.99 1.38 -6.57
C SER A 285 -2.95 0.75 -5.57
N VAL A 286 -2.45 0.50 -4.36
CA VAL A 286 -3.24 0.06 -3.20
C VAL A 286 -3.01 1.06 -2.08
N TRP A 287 -4.10 1.63 -1.55
CA TRP A 287 -4.06 2.56 -0.43
C TRP A 287 -4.67 1.87 0.81
N ARG A 288 -3.80 1.49 1.75
CA ARG A 288 -4.17 0.67 2.91
C ARG A 288 -4.22 1.48 4.19
N ILE A 289 -5.39 1.55 4.81
CA ILE A 289 -5.62 2.18 6.11
C ILE A 289 -5.67 1.13 7.22
N GLY A 290 -4.85 1.35 8.24
CA GLY A 290 -4.96 0.66 9.52
C GLY A 290 -5.32 1.67 10.61
N VAL A 291 -6.60 1.76 10.98
CA VAL A 291 -7.05 2.76 11.96
C VAL A 291 -6.41 2.61 13.34
N ASN A 292 -5.93 1.41 13.68
CA ASN A 292 -5.14 1.15 14.87
C ASN A 292 -3.81 1.92 14.92
N LYS A 293 -3.38 2.52 13.83
CA LYS A 293 -2.18 3.38 13.77
C LYS A 293 -2.47 4.84 14.12
N GLU A 294 -3.73 5.22 14.19
CA GLU A 294 -4.10 6.56 14.68
C GLU A 294 -3.72 6.72 16.16
N PRO A 295 -3.25 7.91 16.57
CA PRO A 295 -2.95 8.17 17.98
C PRO A 295 -4.13 7.92 18.93
N LYS A 296 -5.36 8.20 18.48
CA LYS A 296 -6.59 7.99 19.26
C LYS A 296 -6.87 6.51 19.51
N ALA A 297 -6.49 5.63 18.56
CA ALA A 297 -6.67 4.19 18.69
C ALA A 297 -5.68 3.54 19.65
N ALA A 298 -4.60 4.19 20.05
CA ALA A 298 -3.55 3.61 20.88
C ALA A 298 -4.03 3.13 22.29
N LYS A 299 -5.20 3.60 22.73
CA LYS A 299 -5.83 3.22 24.00
C LYS A 299 -6.93 2.17 23.84
N LEU A 300 -7.29 1.82 22.61
CA LEU A 300 -8.33 0.84 22.31
C LEU A 300 -7.70 -0.55 22.31
N VAL A 301 -8.23 -1.44 23.14
CA VAL A 301 -7.67 -2.79 23.32
C VAL A 301 -8.64 -3.90 22.92
N SER A 302 -9.94 -3.61 22.83
CA SER A 302 -10.94 -4.59 22.39
C SER A 302 -11.20 -4.47 20.89
N GLU A 303 -11.50 -5.60 20.26
CA GLU A 303 -11.92 -5.64 18.84
C GLU A 303 -13.19 -4.80 18.62
N ALA A 304 -14.14 -4.84 19.56
CA ALA A 304 -15.38 -4.06 19.47
C ALA A 304 -15.13 -2.55 19.48
N ASP A 305 -14.19 -2.06 20.32
CA ASP A 305 -13.83 -0.65 20.35
C ASP A 305 -13.12 -0.24 19.05
N LEU A 306 -12.25 -1.09 18.51
CA LEU A 306 -11.56 -0.86 17.25
C LEU A 306 -12.53 -0.88 16.06
N GLU A 307 -13.50 -1.80 16.04
CA GLU A 307 -14.55 -1.81 15.02
C GLU A 307 -15.39 -0.55 15.10
N LYS A 308 -15.87 -0.15 16.28
CA LYS A 308 -16.62 1.10 16.47
C LYS A 308 -15.84 2.30 15.98
N PHE A 309 -14.58 2.42 16.41
CA PHE A 309 -13.69 3.50 15.98
C PHE A 309 -13.47 3.48 14.46
N SER A 310 -13.31 2.30 13.89
CA SER A 310 -13.19 2.13 12.45
C SER A 310 -14.41 2.68 11.71
N ARG A 311 -15.63 2.36 12.16
CA ARG A 311 -16.89 2.89 11.57
C ARG A 311 -16.98 4.41 11.67
N GLU A 312 -16.55 5.01 12.79
CA GLU A 312 -16.52 6.47 12.99
C GLU A 312 -15.51 7.16 12.06
N ARG A 313 -14.42 6.49 11.70
CA ARG A 313 -13.35 7.06 10.86
C ARG A 313 -13.49 6.78 9.37
N LEU A 314 -14.41 5.89 8.98
CA LEU A 314 -14.55 5.45 7.59
C LEU A 314 -14.75 6.62 6.61
N SER A 315 -15.68 7.53 6.90
CA SER A 315 -16.01 8.64 5.99
C SER A 315 -14.77 9.48 5.66
N TYR A 316 -13.92 9.74 6.65
CA TYR A 316 -12.68 10.50 6.41
C TYR A 316 -11.70 9.76 5.48
N TYR A 317 -11.41 8.50 5.77
CA TYR A 317 -10.42 7.76 4.99
C TYR A 317 -10.93 7.37 3.61
N LEU A 318 -12.21 7.05 3.50
CA LEU A 318 -12.82 6.76 2.22
C LEU A 318 -12.87 8.01 1.33
N ALA A 319 -13.25 9.16 1.90
CA ALA A 319 -13.19 10.44 1.17
C ALA A 319 -11.76 10.76 0.74
N ALA A 320 -10.77 10.64 1.63
CA ALA A 320 -9.37 10.89 1.29
C ALA A 320 -8.87 9.94 0.18
N PHE A 321 -9.24 8.66 0.21
CA PHE A 321 -8.93 7.73 -0.88
C PHE A 321 -9.57 8.19 -2.20
N LEU A 322 -10.87 8.49 -2.20
CA LEU A 322 -11.62 8.85 -3.41
C LEU A 322 -11.12 10.16 -4.05
N ILE A 323 -10.62 11.11 -3.26
CA ILE A 323 -9.96 12.33 -3.80
C ILE A 323 -8.75 11.96 -4.65
N GLY A 324 -7.90 11.05 -4.20
CA GLY A 324 -6.67 10.65 -4.91
C GLY A 324 -6.83 9.51 -5.91
N ALA A 325 -7.91 8.74 -5.80
CA ALA A 325 -8.09 7.50 -6.57
C ALA A 325 -8.02 7.71 -8.08
N GLN A 326 -7.35 6.81 -8.76
CA GLN A 326 -7.17 6.77 -10.21
C GLN A 326 -7.64 5.40 -10.75
N PRO A 327 -7.77 5.20 -12.05
CA PRO A 327 -7.99 3.87 -12.59
C PRO A 327 -6.98 2.86 -12.02
N TYR A 328 -7.46 1.70 -11.59
CA TYR A 328 -6.67 0.66 -10.89
C TYR A 328 -6.07 1.09 -9.55
N SER A 329 -6.68 2.06 -8.87
CA SER A 329 -6.45 2.33 -7.45
C SER A 329 -7.44 1.53 -6.61
N TYR A 330 -6.93 0.84 -5.58
CA TYR A 330 -7.75 -0.01 -4.69
C TYR A 330 -7.61 0.44 -3.24
N PHE A 331 -8.69 0.35 -2.50
CA PHE A 331 -8.78 0.72 -1.10
C PHE A 331 -8.75 -0.52 -0.22
N GLN A 332 -7.96 -0.49 0.86
CA GLN A 332 -8.03 -1.45 1.94
C GLN A 332 -8.26 -0.76 3.27
N TYR A 333 -9.20 -1.25 4.05
CA TYR A 333 -9.63 -0.65 5.30
C TYR A 333 -9.79 -1.67 6.42
N GLY A 334 -9.34 -1.31 7.63
CA GLY A 334 -9.44 -2.17 8.82
C GLY A 334 -8.53 -1.69 9.92
N TRP A 335 -8.26 -2.53 10.94
CA TRP A 335 -7.41 -2.17 12.07
C TRP A 335 -6.20 -3.10 12.26
N GLY A 336 -6.05 -4.13 11.47
CA GLY A 336 -4.90 -5.02 11.51
C GLY A 336 -4.72 -5.83 10.24
N TRP A 337 -4.17 -7.03 10.39
CA TRP A 337 -3.85 -7.93 9.27
C TRP A 337 -4.49 -9.30 9.41
N THR A 338 -5.22 -9.54 10.51
CA THR A 338 -5.95 -10.79 10.65
C THR A 338 -7.31 -10.69 9.97
N LEU A 339 -7.92 -11.85 9.74
CA LEU A 339 -9.26 -11.92 9.15
C LEU A 339 -10.29 -11.13 9.97
N GLN A 340 -10.13 -11.13 11.30
CA GLN A 340 -11.00 -10.42 12.23
C GLN A 340 -10.76 -8.90 12.28
N ASP A 341 -9.63 -8.43 11.78
CA ASP A 341 -9.23 -7.02 11.87
C ASP A 341 -9.89 -6.13 10.78
N GLY A 342 -11.08 -6.47 10.35
CA GLY A 342 -11.88 -5.67 9.43
C GLY A 342 -12.24 -6.36 8.11
N ALA A 343 -11.56 -7.47 7.73
CA ALA A 343 -11.82 -8.13 6.44
C ALA A 343 -13.23 -8.77 6.34
N LEU A 344 -13.84 -9.10 7.48
CA LEU A 344 -15.21 -9.63 7.55
C LEU A 344 -16.24 -8.56 7.94
N VAL A 345 -15.82 -7.32 8.15
CA VAL A 345 -16.74 -6.24 8.51
C VAL A 345 -17.38 -5.68 7.25
N GLU A 346 -18.69 -5.68 7.24
CA GLU A 346 -19.47 -5.04 6.19
C GLU A 346 -19.51 -3.52 6.41
N TYR A 347 -19.10 -2.78 5.40
CA TYR A 347 -19.24 -1.33 5.28
C TYR A 347 -20.15 -1.03 4.10
N PRO A 348 -21.43 -0.65 4.36
CA PRO A 348 -22.39 -0.40 3.29
C PRO A 348 -21.93 0.62 2.24
N GLU A 349 -21.04 1.53 2.63
CA GLU A 349 -20.46 2.54 1.76
C GLU A 349 -19.66 1.93 0.60
N PHE A 350 -19.08 0.75 0.78
CA PHE A 350 -18.25 0.13 -0.26
C PHE A 350 -19.08 -0.41 -1.44
N SER A 351 -20.32 -0.76 -1.20
CA SER A 351 -21.24 -1.28 -2.23
C SER A 351 -22.19 -0.23 -2.82
N LYS A 352 -22.12 1.03 -2.33
CA LYS A 352 -22.93 2.11 -2.91
C LYS A 352 -22.48 2.45 -4.33
N PRO A 353 -23.42 2.79 -5.22
CA PRO A 353 -23.10 3.21 -6.58
C PRO A 353 -22.19 4.46 -6.57
N LEU A 354 -21.02 4.37 -7.19
CA LEU A 354 -20.04 5.46 -7.24
C LEU A 354 -20.02 6.15 -8.62
N GLY A 355 -19.89 5.37 -9.67
CA GLY A 355 -19.65 5.87 -11.03
C GLY A 355 -18.24 6.42 -11.25
N ALA A 356 -17.90 6.69 -12.49
CA ALA A 356 -16.58 7.26 -12.83
C ALA A 356 -16.42 8.69 -12.29
N PRO A 357 -15.19 9.14 -11.97
CA PRO A 357 -14.95 10.53 -11.63
C PRO A 357 -15.19 11.44 -12.85
N LYS A 358 -15.95 12.53 -12.66
CA LYS A 358 -16.26 13.49 -13.72
C LYS A 358 -15.06 14.37 -14.08
N ALA A 359 -14.16 14.58 -13.11
CA ALA A 359 -12.95 15.37 -13.26
C ALA A 359 -11.90 14.98 -12.19
N GLU A 360 -10.74 15.58 -12.31
CA GLU A 360 -9.73 15.57 -11.25
C GLU A 360 -10.24 16.28 -9.99
N ALA A 361 -9.65 15.92 -8.84
CA ALA A 361 -9.94 16.59 -7.60
C ALA A 361 -9.51 18.07 -7.65
N THR A 362 -10.27 18.93 -6.99
CA THR A 362 -9.98 20.36 -6.89
C THR A 362 -9.70 20.76 -5.45
N ARG A 363 -8.93 21.83 -5.28
CA ARG A 363 -8.70 22.51 -4.02
C ARG A 363 -9.23 23.94 -4.14
N PRO A 364 -10.51 24.17 -3.79
CA PRO A 364 -11.19 25.46 -4.09
C PRO A 364 -10.50 26.67 -3.47
N ASP A 365 -9.93 26.51 -2.28
CA ASP A 365 -9.13 27.52 -1.59
C ASP A 365 -7.70 26.97 -1.36
N PRO A 366 -6.67 27.53 -2.03
CA PRO A 366 -5.28 27.10 -1.83
C PRO A 366 -4.77 27.27 -0.39
N ALA A 367 -5.36 28.13 0.43
CA ALA A 367 -5.00 28.30 1.83
C ALA A 367 -5.61 27.21 2.74
N ALA A 368 -6.75 26.65 2.36
CA ALA A 368 -7.41 25.57 3.10
C ALA A 368 -6.92 24.18 2.65
N TRP A 369 -6.94 23.21 3.57
CA TRP A 369 -6.62 21.81 3.25
C TRP A 369 -7.88 21.01 2.92
N ILE A 370 -8.76 21.63 2.13
CA ILE A 370 -10.04 21.08 1.70
C ILE A 370 -9.95 20.74 0.22
N PHE A 371 -10.33 19.49 -0.09
CA PHE A 371 -10.35 18.97 -1.45
C PHE A 371 -11.72 18.42 -1.77
N THR A 372 -12.15 18.56 -3.03
CA THR A 372 -13.44 18.05 -3.51
C THR A 372 -13.26 17.31 -4.82
N ARG A 373 -14.10 16.33 -5.08
CA ARG A 373 -14.16 15.58 -6.32
C ARG A 373 -15.57 15.11 -6.61
N GLU A 374 -15.99 15.26 -7.87
CA GLU A 374 -17.28 14.79 -8.34
C GLU A 374 -17.14 13.46 -9.06
N PHE A 375 -18.03 12.54 -8.71
CA PHE A 375 -18.25 11.26 -9.40
C PHE A 375 -19.64 11.30 -10.06
N GLU A 376 -19.93 10.34 -10.93
CA GLU A 376 -21.25 10.28 -11.58
C GLU A 376 -22.40 10.17 -10.58
N LYS A 377 -22.16 9.43 -9.46
CA LYS A 377 -23.19 9.13 -8.46
C LYS A 377 -22.78 9.52 -7.03
N ALA A 378 -21.71 10.30 -6.86
CA ALA A 378 -21.30 10.79 -5.55
C ALA A 378 -20.55 12.12 -5.66
N SER A 379 -20.68 12.96 -4.63
CA SER A 379 -19.82 14.13 -4.40
C SER A 379 -18.98 13.90 -3.16
N VAL A 380 -17.68 14.14 -3.25
CA VAL A 380 -16.70 13.84 -2.20
C VAL A 380 -16.02 15.10 -1.73
N ARG A 381 -15.94 15.29 -0.42
CA ARG A 381 -15.20 16.38 0.23
C ARG A 381 -14.34 15.82 1.34
N VAL A 382 -13.08 16.26 1.43
CA VAL A 382 -12.19 15.96 2.56
C VAL A 382 -11.53 17.22 3.08
N ASP A 383 -11.47 17.35 4.39
CA ASP A 383 -10.68 18.35 5.10
C ASP A 383 -9.53 17.63 5.83
N LEU A 384 -8.32 17.70 5.24
CA LEU A 384 -7.15 17.03 5.81
C LEU A 384 -6.66 17.68 7.10
N ALA A 385 -6.94 18.98 7.32
CA ALA A 385 -6.54 19.67 8.54
C ALA A 385 -7.45 19.29 9.72
N ALA A 386 -8.75 19.19 9.48
CA ALA A 386 -9.74 18.78 10.48
C ALA A 386 -9.81 17.25 10.66
N GLY A 387 -9.29 16.46 9.69
CA GLY A 387 -9.43 15.01 9.65
C GLY A 387 -10.89 14.58 9.46
N GLN A 388 -11.64 15.30 8.61
CA GLN A 388 -13.05 15.09 8.33
C GLN A 388 -13.26 14.80 6.85
N GLY A 389 -14.21 13.93 6.54
CA GLY A 389 -14.60 13.57 5.19
C GLY A 389 -16.11 13.37 5.06
N GLU A 390 -16.65 13.78 3.92
CA GLU A 390 -18.07 13.70 3.59
C GLU A 390 -18.21 13.10 2.20
N ILE A 391 -19.18 12.19 2.05
CA ILE A 391 -19.55 11.59 0.78
C ILE A 391 -21.05 11.66 0.66
N HIS A 392 -21.54 12.44 -0.31
CA HIS A 392 -22.93 12.53 -0.66
C HIS A 392 -23.21 11.62 -1.85
N TRP A 393 -23.99 10.57 -1.62
CA TRP A 393 -24.40 9.61 -2.64
C TRP A 393 -25.68 10.11 -3.33
N HIS A 394 -25.71 10.11 -4.66
CA HIS A 394 -26.84 10.61 -5.48
C HIS A 394 -27.77 9.47 -5.91
#